data_efeeea91a5a6d4a30ac7bea1e1e3120c
#
_entry.id   efeeea91a5a6d4a30ac7bea1e1e3120c
#
_cell.length_a   1.000
_cell.length_b   1.000
_cell.length_c   1.000
_cell.angle_alpha   90.00
_cell.angle_beta   90.00
_cell.angle_gamma   90.00
#
_symmetry.space_group_name_H-M   'P 1'
#
loop_
_entity.id
_entity.type
_entity.pdbx_description
1 polymer ?
#
loop_
_entity_poly.entity_id
_entity_poly.type
_entity_poly.pdbx_seq_one_letter_code
_entity_poly.pdbx_strand_id
1 'polypeptide(L)'
;MMNMHKPKFIYLLLLIISFQLNATDYHVDENPPYQNIGDVPWANLSAGDRVFIHWRTAPYQEKWVINAVGTEQNPIQVIGVNGPGGQQPVIDGNGATTVPGVNFWNEPRGLIKIGGSNTPNNDIPEHIIIENLDLRSARPPFQFTNDNGGIETYSNNAASVYVEIGQHITIRNNTIRDSGNGIFIGANGGQTQDILIQGNHIYDNGIEGRIFEHNTYTAAIGIVYEGNHFGALRDGALGNNLKDRSAGLVVRYNWIEDGNRQLDLVDAEDSSVLVNHPSYATTHVYGNVLMESDGQGNSQMVHYGGDSGTLADYRKGDLYFYNNTVISTRSGNTTLLRLSTNDETAHVFNNVYYGTGNGSLLALIDGTGQVNRQHNWFKTGWQDCHCSPTGTIIDLGNNLTGTDPGFSDINKQNWQPVATSELLNNGMPPLAELLPDYAVTQQYIKHQFTQSRPISGDMDIGAYEFCGDLGCDLIFADGFE
;
A
#
# COMPACT_ATOMS: atom_id res chain seq x y z
N MET A 1 -27.96 79.14 -10.21
CA MET A 1 -27.38 78.08 -11.10
C MET A 1 -26.24 77.40 -10.37
N MET A 2 -26.46 76.21 -9.87
CA MET A 2 -25.51 75.46 -9.07
C MET A 2 -24.90 74.39 -9.98
N ASN A 3 -23.59 74.54 -10.28
CA ASN A 3 -22.81 73.56 -11.08
C ASN A 3 -22.48 72.34 -10.25
N MET A 4 -23.10 71.23 -10.57
CA MET A 4 -22.77 69.92 -9.98
C MET A 4 -21.58 69.30 -10.74
N HIS A 5 -20.42 69.19 -10.09
CA HIS A 5 -19.29 68.41 -10.56
C HIS A 5 -19.56 66.93 -10.39
N LYS A 6 -19.55 66.13 -11.46
CA LYS A 6 -19.58 64.70 -11.46
C LYS A 6 -18.18 64.13 -11.15
N PRO A 7 -17.99 63.20 -10.23
CA PRO A 7 -16.72 62.56 -10.04
C PRO A 7 -16.41 61.58 -11.17
N LYS A 8 -15.21 61.68 -11.74
CA LYS A 8 -14.66 60.68 -12.69
C LYS A 8 -14.12 59.49 -11.90
N PHE A 9 -14.76 58.32 -11.98
CA PHE A 9 -14.19 57.08 -11.53
C PHE A 9 -13.15 56.60 -12.53
N ILE A 10 -11.87 56.55 -12.12
CA ILE A 10 -10.78 55.90 -12.85
C ILE A 10 -10.79 54.44 -12.45
N TYR A 11 -11.20 53.51 -13.35
CA TYR A 11 -11.06 52.10 -13.18
C TYR A 11 -9.60 51.73 -13.44
N LEU A 12 -8.86 51.38 -12.39
CA LEU A 12 -7.52 50.79 -12.48
C LEU A 12 -7.67 49.30 -12.86
N LEU A 13 -7.44 48.99 -14.14
CA LEU A 13 -7.41 47.60 -14.62
C LEU A 13 -6.09 46.98 -14.14
N LEU A 14 -6.13 46.18 -13.06
CA LEU A 14 -5.02 45.33 -12.66
C LEU A 14 -4.86 44.22 -13.68
N LEU A 15 -3.85 44.31 -14.56
CA LEU A 15 -3.41 43.20 -15.39
C LEU A 15 -2.70 42.19 -14.46
N ILE A 16 -3.37 41.12 -14.12
CA ILE A 16 -2.74 39.94 -13.49
C ILE A 16 -1.99 39.24 -14.63
N ILE A 17 -0.70 39.47 -14.75
CA ILE A 17 0.18 38.67 -15.62
C ILE A 17 0.43 37.37 -14.84
N SER A 18 -0.33 36.31 -15.14
CA SER A 18 0.02 34.97 -14.71
C SER A 18 1.25 34.52 -15.50
N PHE A 19 2.41 34.48 -14.86
CA PHE A 19 3.53 33.73 -15.40
C PHE A 19 3.12 32.25 -15.35
N GLN A 20 2.77 31.68 -16.50
CA GLN A 20 2.74 30.22 -16.64
C GLN A 20 4.20 29.77 -16.61
N LEU A 21 4.63 29.20 -15.50
CA LEU A 21 5.82 28.36 -15.48
C LEU A 21 5.50 27.20 -16.41
N ASN A 22 6.20 27.08 -17.54
CA ASN A 22 6.04 25.93 -18.43
C ASN A 22 6.66 24.72 -17.73
N ALA A 23 5.88 23.65 -17.58
CA ALA A 23 6.38 22.37 -17.13
C ALA A 23 7.49 21.88 -18.05
N THR A 24 8.54 21.29 -17.48
CA THR A 24 9.70 20.78 -18.21
C THR A 24 9.72 19.25 -18.16
N ASP A 25 10.01 18.64 -19.30
CA ASP A 25 10.27 17.22 -19.43
C ASP A 25 11.78 16.98 -19.44
N TYR A 26 12.28 16.26 -18.45
CA TYR A 26 13.68 15.83 -18.33
C TYR A 26 13.78 14.37 -18.75
N HIS A 27 14.46 14.06 -19.84
CA HIS A 27 14.67 12.69 -20.31
C HIS A 27 16.06 12.21 -19.92
N VAL A 28 16.15 11.32 -18.94
CA VAL A 28 17.37 10.66 -18.50
C VAL A 28 17.59 9.42 -19.35
N ASP A 29 18.51 9.47 -20.30
CA ASP A 29 18.84 8.39 -21.23
C ASP A 29 20.35 8.39 -21.57
N GLU A 30 20.77 7.64 -22.57
CA GLU A 30 22.19 7.60 -23.00
C GLU A 30 22.64 8.86 -23.77
N ASN A 31 21.72 9.78 -24.07
CA ASN A 31 21.98 10.99 -24.83
C ASN A 31 22.03 12.24 -23.95
N PRO A 32 22.92 13.22 -24.24
CA PRO A 32 22.91 14.50 -23.52
C PRO A 32 21.60 15.28 -23.78
N PRO A 33 21.18 16.17 -22.85
CA PRO A 33 21.98 16.67 -21.72
C PRO A 33 21.89 15.82 -20.44
N TYR A 34 20.94 14.93 -20.28
CA TYR A 34 20.70 14.19 -19.03
C TYR A 34 21.04 12.71 -19.23
N GLN A 35 22.29 12.34 -18.98
CA GLN A 35 22.75 10.96 -19.11
C GLN A 35 22.65 10.17 -17.79
N ASN A 36 22.56 10.88 -16.68
CA ASN A 36 22.44 10.34 -15.34
C ASN A 36 21.29 11.01 -14.60
N ILE A 37 20.76 10.34 -13.57
CA ILE A 37 19.74 10.94 -12.71
C ILE A 37 20.25 12.21 -12.04
N GLY A 38 21.57 12.27 -11.73
CA GLY A 38 22.23 13.42 -11.15
C GLY A 38 22.31 14.66 -12.05
N ASP A 39 22.05 14.52 -13.34
CA ASP A 39 22.04 15.66 -14.27
C ASP A 39 20.71 16.46 -14.18
N VAL A 40 19.67 15.89 -13.59
CA VAL A 40 18.37 16.55 -13.38
C VAL A 40 18.50 17.60 -12.26
N PRO A 41 17.92 18.80 -12.42
CA PRO A 41 18.01 19.85 -11.42
C PRO A 41 17.03 19.62 -10.24
N TRP A 42 17.23 18.55 -9.47
CA TRP A 42 16.36 18.12 -8.37
C TRP A 42 16.07 19.22 -7.33
N ALA A 43 17.00 20.14 -7.15
CA ALA A 43 16.82 21.28 -6.24
C ALA A 43 15.86 22.36 -6.77
N ASN A 44 15.47 22.29 -8.04
CA ASN A 44 14.72 23.36 -8.73
C ASN A 44 13.48 22.86 -9.48
N LEU A 45 13.00 21.66 -9.16
CA LEU A 45 11.77 21.14 -9.78
C LEU A 45 10.57 22.01 -9.40
N SER A 46 9.68 22.20 -10.35
CA SER A 46 8.47 23.02 -10.25
C SER A 46 7.23 22.22 -10.60
N ALA A 47 6.05 22.73 -10.24
CA ALA A 47 4.78 22.08 -10.54
C ALA A 47 4.62 21.74 -12.03
N GLY A 48 4.34 20.48 -12.32
CA GLY A 48 4.18 19.92 -13.66
C GLY A 48 5.46 19.36 -14.29
N ASP A 49 6.63 19.54 -13.67
CA ASP A 49 7.88 18.97 -14.18
C ASP A 49 7.83 17.44 -14.14
N ARG A 50 8.35 16.80 -15.20
CA ARG A 50 8.37 15.34 -15.35
C ARG A 50 9.79 14.86 -15.63
N VAL A 51 10.23 13.84 -14.88
CA VAL A 51 11.53 13.20 -15.06
C VAL A 51 11.28 11.81 -15.64
N PHE A 52 11.62 11.62 -16.90
CA PHE A 52 11.52 10.35 -17.60
C PHE A 52 12.85 9.59 -17.49
N ILE A 53 12.90 8.51 -16.73
CA ILE A 53 14.09 7.67 -16.59
C ILE A 53 13.95 6.51 -17.57
N HIS A 54 14.73 6.53 -18.64
CA HIS A 54 14.67 5.52 -19.69
C HIS A 54 15.41 4.24 -19.26
N TRP A 55 14.87 3.10 -19.62
CA TRP A 55 15.53 1.83 -19.41
C TRP A 55 16.89 1.79 -20.14
N ARG A 56 17.88 1.23 -19.48
CA ARG A 56 19.18 0.86 -20.02
C ARG A 56 19.65 -0.48 -19.42
N THR A 57 20.60 -1.16 -20.11
CA THR A 57 21.11 -2.48 -19.67
C THR A 57 21.78 -2.40 -18.29
N ALA A 58 22.57 -1.36 -18.04
CA ALA A 58 23.20 -1.14 -16.74
C ALA A 58 22.24 -0.40 -15.81
N PRO A 59 22.08 -0.82 -14.54
CA PRO A 59 21.22 -0.09 -13.60
C PRO A 59 21.76 1.32 -13.34
N TYR A 60 20.88 2.22 -12.93
CA TYR A 60 21.24 3.50 -12.37
C TYR A 60 21.68 3.29 -10.92
N GLN A 61 22.92 3.64 -10.61
CA GLN A 61 23.47 3.58 -9.26
C GLN A 61 23.52 4.99 -8.65
N GLU A 62 22.33 5.54 -8.43
CA GLU A 62 22.15 6.90 -7.93
C GLU A 62 21.01 6.94 -6.93
N LYS A 63 21.10 7.84 -5.96
CA LYS A 63 20.07 8.10 -4.95
C LYS A 63 19.86 9.59 -4.77
N TRP A 64 18.64 10.01 -4.46
CA TRP A 64 18.28 11.43 -4.40
C TRP A 64 17.10 11.70 -3.46
N VAL A 65 16.85 13.00 -3.24
CA VAL A 65 15.70 13.49 -2.50
C VAL A 65 14.83 14.38 -3.42
N ILE A 66 13.54 14.25 -3.26
CA ILE A 66 12.53 15.10 -3.86
C ILE A 66 11.92 15.95 -2.74
N ASN A 67 12.07 17.27 -2.82
CA ASN A 67 11.48 18.20 -1.86
C ASN A 67 10.97 19.43 -2.66
N ALA A 68 9.94 19.18 -3.46
CA ALA A 68 9.36 20.15 -4.37
C ALA A 68 7.82 20.07 -4.27
N VAL A 69 7.16 21.15 -4.66
CA VAL A 69 5.71 21.31 -4.53
C VAL A 69 5.08 21.30 -5.91
N GLY A 70 4.33 20.24 -6.20
CA GLY A 70 3.42 20.15 -7.33
C GLY A 70 2.04 20.69 -7.00
N THR A 71 1.08 20.47 -7.90
CA THR A 71 -0.34 20.71 -7.65
C THR A 71 -1.16 19.53 -8.17
N GLU A 72 -2.40 19.40 -7.76
CA GLU A 72 -3.31 18.34 -8.23
C GLU A 72 -3.37 18.27 -9.78
N GLN A 73 -3.44 19.41 -10.44
CA GLN A 73 -3.51 19.50 -11.91
C GLN A 73 -2.13 19.41 -12.58
N ASN A 74 -1.05 19.70 -11.84
CA ASN A 74 0.32 19.71 -12.33
C ASN A 74 1.25 19.04 -11.30
N PRO A 75 1.15 17.71 -11.09
CA PRO A 75 2.01 16.99 -10.17
C PRO A 75 3.45 16.94 -10.70
N ILE A 76 4.40 16.79 -9.81
CA ILE A 76 5.77 16.42 -10.17
C ILE A 76 5.82 14.92 -10.36
N GLN A 77 6.41 14.44 -11.46
CA GLN A 77 6.38 13.03 -11.81
C GLN A 77 7.78 12.49 -12.06
N VAL A 78 8.07 11.31 -11.49
CA VAL A 78 9.27 10.52 -11.80
C VAL A 78 8.78 9.23 -12.44
N ILE A 79 9.06 9.06 -13.73
CA ILE A 79 8.43 8.07 -14.60
C ILE A 79 9.49 7.19 -15.23
N GLY A 80 9.43 5.88 -14.96
CA GLY A 80 10.22 4.91 -15.70
C GLY A 80 9.68 4.69 -17.11
N VAL A 81 10.56 4.70 -18.11
CA VAL A 81 10.24 4.38 -19.49
C VAL A 81 10.80 3.01 -19.82
N ASN A 82 9.92 2.07 -20.12
CA ASN A 82 10.28 0.67 -20.34
C ASN A 82 11.21 0.47 -21.54
N GLY A 83 12.08 -0.53 -21.43
CA GLY A 83 12.89 -1.06 -22.51
C GLY A 83 12.07 -1.82 -23.57
N PRO A 84 12.71 -2.23 -24.67
CA PRO A 84 12.03 -2.89 -25.79
C PRO A 84 11.31 -4.20 -25.43
N GLY A 85 11.71 -4.86 -24.34
CA GLY A 85 11.07 -6.09 -23.83
C GLY A 85 10.15 -5.83 -22.62
N GLY A 86 9.72 -4.60 -22.38
CA GLY A 86 8.84 -4.26 -21.24
C GLY A 86 9.58 -4.07 -19.91
N GLN A 87 10.92 -4.15 -19.89
CA GLN A 87 11.70 -4.04 -18.66
C GLN A 87 11.63 -2.62 -18.08
N GLN A 88 11.36 -2.50 -16.79
CA GLN A 88 11.46 -1.25 -16.05
C GLN A 88 12.91 -0.79 -15.91
N PRO A 89 13.19 0.52 -15.89
CA PRO A 89 14.52 1.02 -15.52
C PRO A 89 14.83 0.67 -14.08
N VAL A 90 16.05 0.17 -13.85
CA VAL A 90 16.51 -0.31 -12.54
C VAL A 90 17.26 0.79 -11.82
N ILE A 91 16.83 1.10 -10.60
CA ILE A 91 17.56 1.98 -9.66
C ILE A 91 18.13 1.07 -8.57
N ASP A 92 19.45 0.94 -8.54
CA ASP A 92 20.16 0.02 -7.65
C ASP A 92 20.91 0.79 -6.56
N GLY A 93 20.52 0.56 -5.31
CA GLY A 93 21.18 1.18 -4.16
C GLY A 93 22.60 0.68 -3.90
N ASN A 94 22.96 -0.52 -4.39
CA ASN A 94 24.29 -1.05 -4.17
C ASN A 94 25.33 -0.30 -5.01
N GLY A 95 26.22 0.43 -4.35
CA GLY A 95 27.21 1.30 -5.00
C GLY A 95 26.61 2.62 -5.53
N ALA A 96 25.39 2.98 -5.13
CA ALA A 96 24.78 4.23 -5.54
C ALA A 96 25.58 5.44 -5.06
N THR A 97 25.52 6.53 -5.81
CA THR A 97 26.07 7.81 -5.42
C THR A 97 24.92 8.80 -5.18
N THR A 98 24.98 9.54 -4.09
CA THR A 98 24.05 10.63 -3.85
C THR A 98 24.24 11.70 -4.93
N VAL A 99 23.14 12.08 -5.54
CA VAL A 99 23.09 13.03 -6.66
C VAL A 99 23.77 14.35 -6.28
N PRO A 100 24.62 14.91 -7.12
CA PRO A 100 25.29 16.18 -6.84
C PRO A 100 24.30 17.32 -6.58
N GLY A 101 24.63 18.19 -5.62
CA GLY A 101 23.86 19.40 -5.33
C GLY A 101 22.60 19.16 -4.48
N VAL A 102 22.34 17.94 -4.03
CA VAL A 102 21.33 17.66 -3.00
C VAL A 102 22.01 17.31 -1.67
N ASN A 103 21.33 17.63 -0.56
CA ASN A 103 21.74 17.27 0.80
C ASN A 103 20.50 16.97 1.61
N PHE A 104 20.36 15.75 2.13
CA PHE A 104 19.17 15.34 2.83
C PHE A 104 19.46 14.59 4.13
N TRP A 105 18.50 14.65 5.04
CA TRP A 105 18.60 14.03 6.35
C TRP A 105 18.40 12.51 6.25
N ASN A 106 18.98 11.80 7.20
CA ASN A 106 18.84 10.34 7.27
C ASN A 106 19.26 9.64 5.96
N GLU A 107 20.30 10.14 5.30
CA GLU A 107 20.77 9.65 4.00
C GLU A 107 20.93 8.12 3.93
N PRO A 108 21.45 7.42 4.98
CA PRO A 108 21.54 5.96 4.98
C PRO A 108 20.18 5.23 4.97
N ARG A 109 19.05 5.93 5.07
CA ARG A 109 17.72 5.32 5.21
C ARG A 109 16.90 5.22 3.92
N GLY A 110 17.36 5.74 2.80
CA GLY A 110 16.53 5.69 1.59
C GLY A 110 17.32 5.65 0.30
N LEU A 111 16.72 5.09 -0.75
CA LEU A 111 17.20 5.17 -2.13
C LEU A 111 16.56 6.38 -2.81
N ILE A 112 15.23 6.44 -2.92
CA ILE A 112 14.48 7.63 -3.26
C ILE A 112 13.86 8.17 -1.98
N LYS A 113 14.16 9.43 -1.66
CA LYS A 113 13.61 10.09 -0.49
C LYS A 113 12.62 11.19 -0.89
N ILE A 114 11.55 11.36 -0.12
CA ILE A 114 10.60 12.48 -0.25
C ILE A 114 10.62 13.25 1.07
N GLY A 115 10.93 14.56 0.97
CA GLY A 115 11.01 15.48 2.11
C GLY A 115 12.22 15.30 3.02
N GLY A 116 12.44 16.25 3.92
CA GLY A 116 13.53 16.23 4.90
C GLY A 116 14.91 16.42 4.28
N SER A 117 15.19 17.60 3.77
CA SER A 117 16.47 17.97 3.14
C SER A 117 16.90 19.37 3.52
N ASN A 118 18.20 19.67 3.33
CA ASN A 118 18.75 21.01 3.40
C ASN A 118 18.82 21.63 1.99
N THR A 119 19.02 20.78 0.98
CA THR A 119 19.01 21.14 -0.45
C THR A 119 18.37 19.97 -1.20
N PRO A 120 17.22 20.16 -1.84
CA PRO A 120 16.31 21.35 -1.80
C PRO A 120 15.94 21.81 -0.39
N ASN A 121 15.42 23.05 -0.27
CA ASN A 121 14.93 23.56 1.00
C ASN A 121 13.90 22.59 1.63
N ASN A 122 13.84 22.56 2.95
CA ASN A 122 12.90 21.70 3.67
C ASN A 122 11.50 22.32 3.69
N ASP A 123 10.81 22.25 2.54
CA ASP A 123 9.39 22.52 2.41
C ASP A 123 8.60 21.21 2.61
N ILE A 124 7.28 21.26 2.70
CA ILE A 124 6.45 20.04 2.63
C ILE A 124 6.25 19.71 1.16
N PRO A 125 6.82 18.59 0.66
CA PRO A 125 6.60 18.20 -0.73
C PRO A 125 5.14 17.81 -0.94
N GLU A 126 4.58 18.23 -2.08
CA GLU A 126 3.17 17.98 -2.39
C GLU A 126 3.00 17.50 -3.83
N HIS A 127 1.99 16.65 -4.06
CA HIS A 127 1.59 16.16 -5.39
C HIS A 127 2.77 15.57 -6.17
N ILE A 128 3.40 14.54 -5.62
CA ILE A 128 4.50 13.80 -6.25
C ILE A 128 4.04 12.42 -6.66
N ILE A 129 4.41 12.00 -7.87
CA ILE A 129 4.14 10.66 -8.39
C ILE A 129 5.48 9.98 -8.72
N ILE A 130 5.69 8.77 -8.18
CA ILE A 130 6.81 7.89 -8.54
C ILE A 130 6.22 6.65 -9.19
N GLU A 131 6.56 6.39 -10.44
CA GLU A 131 5.97 5.28 -11.16
C GLU A 131 6.90 4.54 -12.12
N ASN A 132 6.61 3.25 -12.30
CA ASN A 132 7.19 2.36 -13.30
C ASN A 132 8.71 2.18 -13.20
N LEU A 133 9.24 2.03 -11.98
CA LEU A 133 10.65 1.79 -11.67
C LEU A 133 10.87 0.44 -10.99
N ASP A 134 12.01 -0.23 -11.23
CA ASP A 134 12.52 -1.33 -10.40
C ASP A 134 13.51 -0.77 -9.37
N LEU A 135 13.10 -0.68 -8.11
CA LEU A 135 13.81 -0.08 -6.99
C LEU A 135 14.36 -1.17 -6.06
N ARG A 136 15.68 -1.17 -5.80
CA ARG A 136 16.28 -2.25 -5.02
C ARG A 136 17.56 -1.87 -4.26
N SER A 137 17.99 -2.79 -3.39
CA SER A 137 19.31 -2.83 -2.73
C SER A 137 19.55 -1.68 -1.73
N ALA A 138 18.49 -1.15 -1.08
CA ALA A 138 18.64 -0.21 0.02
C ALA A 138 18.66 -0.96 1.37
N ARG A 139 19.75 -1.67 1.68
CA ARG A 139 19.96 -2.43 2.94
C ARG A 139 21.43 -2.78 3.19
N PRO A 140 21.84 -3.13 4.41
CA PRO A 140 23.12 -3.77 4.64
C PRO A 140 23.22 -5.14 3.92
N PRO A 141 24.42 -5.56 3.48
CA PRO A 141 25.69 -4.87 3.64
C PRO A 141 26.00 -3.88 2.51
N PHE A 142 25.02 -3.52 1.67
CA PHE A 142 25.23 -2.61 0.56
C PHE A 142 25.67 -1.23 1.03
N GLN A 143 26.47 -0.57 0.21
CA GLN A 143 27.07 0.71 0.48
C GLN A 143 26.73 1.70 -0.62
N PHE A 144 26.84 2.97 -0.28
CA PHE A 144 26.67 4.08 -1.21
C PHE A 144 27.72 5.18 -0.94
N THR A 145 27.92 6.07 -1.91
CA THR A 145 28.69 7.28 -1.73
C THR A 145 27.76 8.42 -1.32
N ASN A 146 27.97 8.99 -0.14
CA ASN A 146 27.14 10.06 0.40
C ASN A 146 27.41 11.40 -0.29
N ASP A 147 26.61 12.44 0.07
CA ASP A 147 26.70 13.80 -0.47
C ASP A 147 28.05 14.49 -0.25
N ASN A 148 28.85 14.04 0.73
CA ASN A 148 30.20 14.52 1.01
C ASN A 148 31.31 13.68 0.33
N GLY A 149 30.94 12.67 -0.47
CA GLY A 149 31.87 11.75 -1.15
C GLY A 149 32.41 10.63 -0.26
N GLY A 150 31.90 10.44 0.96
CA GLY A 150 32.25 9.36 1.85
C GLY A 150 31.46 8.07 1.52
N ILE A 151 32.06 6.90 1.81
CA ILE A 151 31.36 5.61 1.68
C ILE A 151 30.61 5.33 2.97
N GLU A 152 29.30 5.05 2.85
CA GLU A 152 28.43 4.67 3.96
C GLU A 152 27.69 3.37 3.66
N THR A 153 27.28 2.67 4.72
CA THR A 153 26.40 1.49 4.62
C THR A 153 24.97 1.90 4.92
N TYR A 154 24.02 1.37 4.14
CA TYR A 154 22.60 1.55 4.45
C TYR A 154 22.27 1.04 5.84
N SER A 155 21.35 1.70 6.54
CA SER A 155 20.82 1.21 7.81
C SER A 155 19.87 0.01 7.59
N ASN A 156 19.68 -0.82 8.62
CA ASN A 156 18.80 -1.98 8.52
C ASN A 156 17.39 -1.61 8.03
N ASN A 157 16.85 -0.49 8.54
CA ASN A 157 15.52 0.00 8.19
C ASN A 157 15.52 0.97 6.99
N ALA A 158 16.52 0.91 6.13
CA ALA A 158 16.51 1.66 4.88
C ALA A 158 15.40 1.16 3.94
N ALA A 159 14.85 2.05 3.12
CA ALA A 159 13.76 1.75 2.21
C ALA A 159 14.10 2.12 0.77
N SER A 160 13.52 1.39 -0.19
CA SER A 160 13.59 1.79 -1.59
C SER A 160 12.91 3.16 -1.81
N VAL A 161 11.76 3.38 -1.19
CA VAL A 161 11.10 4.70 -1.12
C VAL A 161 10.91 5.08 0.34
N TYR A 162 11.52 6.20 0.72
CA TYR A 162 11.41 6.75 2.07
C TYR A 162 10.71 8.11 2.04
N VAL A 163 9.46 8.17 2.50
CA VAL A 163 8.73 9.43 2.71
C VAL A 163 8.92 9.86 4.15
N GLU A 164 9.73 10.89 4.39
CA GLU A 164 9.88 11.46 5.72
C GLU A 164 8.74 12.43 6.04
N ILE A 165 8.35 13.21 5.04
CA ILE A 165 7.21 14.14 5.08
C ILE A 165 6.71 14.34 3.65
N GLY A 166 5.39 14.48 3.44
CA GLY A 166 4.81 14.81 2.14
C GLY A 166 3.30 14.67 2.12
N GLN A 167 2.65 15.38 1.21
CA GLN A 167 1.20 15.35 1.03
C GLN A 167 0.84 15.02 -0.42
N HIS A 168 -0.26 14.28 -0.61
CA HIS A 168 -0.74 13.86 -1.93
C HIS A 168 0.36 13.10 -2.73
N ILE A 169 0.99 12.11 -2.08
CA ILE A 169 2.07 11.32 -2.70
C ILE A 169 1.49 10.03 -3.29
N THR A 170 1.83 9.76 -4.54
CA THR A 170 1.47 8.52 -5.23
C THR A 170 2.73 7.71 -5.57
N ILE A 171 2.76 6.45 -5.11
CA ILE A 171 3.78 5.47 -5.47
C ILE A 171 3.05 4.35 -6.21
N ARG A 172 3.27 4.25 -7.55
CA ARG A 172 2.47 3.31 -8.34
C ARG A 172 3.26 2.56 -9.41
N ASN A 173 2.80 1.34 -9.71
CA ASN A 173 3.33 0.50 -10.80
C ASN A 173 4.84 0.24 -10.71
N ASN A 174 5.43 0.27 -9.52
CA ASN A 174 6.84 0.00 -9.31
C ASN A 174 7.06 -1.46 -8.92
N THR A 175 8.24 -1.99 -9.22
CA THR A 175 8.81 -3.18 -8.59
C THR A 175 9.72 -2.72 -7.46
N ILE A 176 9.46 -3.18 -6.22
CA ILE A 176 10.15 -2.72 -5.00
C ILE A 176 10.64 -3.91 -4.22
N ARG A 177 11.97 -4.09 -4.14
CA ARG A 177 12.54 -5.31 -3.61
C ARG A 177 13.96 -5.15 -3.06
N ASP A 178 14.48 -6.19 -2.42
CA ASP A 178 15.87 -6.30 -1.96
C ASP A 178 16.33 -5.12 -1.07
N SER A 179 15.44 -4.58 -0.25
CA SER A 179 15.73 -3.49 0.68
C SER A 179 15.42 -3.88 2.13
N GLY A 180 15.80 -3.07 3.09
CA GLY A 180 15.41 -3.26 4.49
C GLY A 180 13.88 -3.19 4.60
N ASN A 181 13.31 -2.03 4.32
CA ASN A 181 11.88 -1.90 4.00
C ASN A 181 11.72 -1.65 2.49
N GLY A 182 10.63 -2.12 1.91
CA GLY A 182 10.30 -1.73 0.55
C GLY A 182 9.90 -0.26 0.50
N ILE A 183 8.86 0.11 1.26
CA ILE A 183 8.38 1.48 1.44
C ILE A 183 8.36 1.81 2.92
N PHE A 184 8.91 2.95 3.28
CA PHE A 184 8.78 3.53 4.63
C PHE A 184 8.15 4.92 4.54
N ILE A 185 7.12 5.18 5.36
CA ILE A 185 6.44 6.48 5.44
C ILE A 185 6.32 6.88 6.91
N GLY A 186 6.88 8.04 7.25
CA GLY A 186 6.81 8.60 8.60
C GLY A 186 5.67 9.61 8.76
N ALA A 187 5.02 9.61 9.92
CA ALA A 187 3.92 10.53 10.21
C ALA A 187 4.32 12.01 10.27
N ASN A 188 5.55 12.27 10.66
CA ASN A 188 6.10 13.63 10.85
C ASN A 188 5.13 14.60 11.57
N GLY A 189 4.64 14.20 12.76
CA GLY A 189 3.70 15.02 13.50
C GLY A 189 2.34 15.24 12.81
N GLY A 190 1.93 14.33 11.90
CA GLY A 190 0.68 14.42 11.14
C GLY A 190 0.77 15.27 9.87
N GLN A 191 1.98 15.67 9.46
CA GLN A 191 2.18 16.44 8.23
C GLN A 191 2.28 15.56 6.97
N THR A 192 2.42 14.23 7.13
CA THR A 192 2.35 13.27 6.03
C THR A 192 0.89 12.85 5.85
N GLN A 193 0.32 13.18 4.67
CA GLN A 193 -1.12 13.03 4.42
C GLN A 193 -1.41 12.59 2.98
N ASP A 194 -2.55 11.94 2.77
CA ASP A 194 -3.12 11.58 1.46
C ASP A 194 -2.15 10.80 0.58
N ILE A 195 -1.82 9.60 1.04
CA ILE A 195 -0.86 8.72 0.37
C ILE A 195 -1.60 7.63 -0.42
N LEU A 196 -1.20 7.44 -1.68
CA LEU A 196 -1.69 6.34 -2.53
C LEU A 196 -0.52 5.41 -2.92
N ILE A 197 -0.64 4.14 -2.51
CA ILE A 197 0.26 3.05 -2.91
C ILE A 197 -0.53 2.11 -3.82
N GLN A 198 -0.26 2.14 -5.14
CA GLN A 198 -1.14 1.53 -6.13
C GLN A 198 -0.39 0.69 -7.17
N GLY A 199 -0.84 -0.54 -7.41
CA GLY A 199 -0.34 -1.37 -8.51
C GLY A 199 1.13 -1.75 -8.42
N ASN A 200 1.77 -1.67 -7.25
CA ASN A 200 3.17 -2.01 -7.09
C ASN A 200 3.34 -3.53 -6.85
N HIS A 201 4.48 -4.07 -7.27
CA HIS A 201 4.95 -5.38 -6.85
C HIS A 201 6.03 -5.20 -5.78
N ILE A 202 5.71 -5.57 -4.53
CA ILE A 202 6.56 -5.34 -3.34
C ILE A 202 6.90 -6.68 -2.72
N TYR A 203 8.17 -7.09 -2.75
CA TYR A 203 8.61 -8.40 -2.29
C TYR A 203 10.10 -8.44 -1.97
N ASP A 204 10.57 -9.54 -1.38
CA ASP A 204 12.00 -9.79 -1.07
C ASP A 204 12.65 -8.64 -0.27
N ASN A 205 11.87 -7.90 0.53
CA ASN A 205 12.38 -6.93 1.48
C ASN A 205 12.51 -7.57 2.87
N GLY A 206 13.18 -6.90 3.78
CA GLY A 206 13.47 -7.41 5.12
C GLY A 206 14.93 -7.76 5.32
N ILE A 207 15.29 -8.03 6.57
CA ILE A 207 16.65 -8.44 6.99
C ILE A 207 16.55 -9.78 7.69
N GLU A 208 17.37 -10.74 7.29
CA GLU A 208 17.43 -12.08 7.88
C GLU A 208 17.55 -12.02 9.41
N GLY A 209 16.72 -12.79 10.11
CA GLY A 209 16.67 -12.88 11.56
C GLY A 209 16.08 -11.66 12.28
N ARG A 210 15.58 -10.66 11.58
CA ARG A 210 15.01 -9.43 12.16
C ARG A 210 13.51 -9.30 11.94
N ILE A 211 12.83 -8.69 12.92
CA ILE A 211 11.36 -8.52 12.94
C ILE A 211 10.91 -7.09 12.63
N PHE A 212 11.84 -6.14 12.43
CA PHE A 212 11.55 -4.70 12.37
C PHE A 212 11.50 -4.16 10.95
N GLU A 213 11.88 -4.94 9.97
CA GLU A 213 11.90 -4.55 8.56
C GLU A 213 10.81 -5.34 7.80
N HIS A 214 10.08 -4.66 6.93
CA HIS A 214 8.81 -5.09 6.32
C HIS A 214 8.78 -4.83 4.81
N ASN A 215 7.83 -5.40 4.07
CA ASN A 215 7.57 -4.92 2.71
C ASN A 215 7.07 -3.46 2.73
N THR A 216 6.17 -3.12 3.66
CA THR A 216 5.84 -1.71 3.93
C THR A 216 5.75 -1.44 5.43
N TYR A 217 6.24 -0.26 5.86
CA TYR A 217 6.05 0.26 7.21
C TYR A 217 5.64 1.74 7.12
N THR A 218 4.41 2.04 7.46
CA THR A 218 3.80 3.34 7.13
C THR A 218 3.02 3.95 8.28
N ALA A 219 3.03 5.29 8.32
CA ALA A 219 2.25 6.10 9.23
C ALA A 219 1.90 7.43 8.53
N ALA A 220 0.61 7.70 8.31
CA ALA A 220 0.11 8.92 7.67
C ALA A 220 -1.31 9.25 8.12
N ILE A 221 -1.83 10.41 7.73
CA ILE A 221 -3.26 10.71 7.77
C ILE A 221 -3.82 10.47 6.36
N GLY A 222 -4.67 9.46 6.22
CA GLY A 222 -5.20 9.06 4.91
C GLY A 222 -4.17 8.29 4.08
N ILE A 223 -4.23 6.97 4.09
CA ILE A 223 -3.40 6.12 3.24
C ILE A 223 -4.26 5.04 2.60
N VAL A 224 -4.04 4.82 1.31
CA VAL A 224 -4.73 3.80 0.52
C VAL A 224 -3.72 2.87 -0.13
N TYR A 225 -3.89 1.57 0.11
CA TYR A 225 -3.22 0.50 -0.62
C TYR A 225 -4.21 -0.12 -1.59
N GLU A 226 -3.95 -0.01 -2.88
CA GLU A 226 -4.88 -0.44 -3.92
C GLU A 226 -4.19 -1.22 -5.04
N GLY A 227 -4.68 -2.42 -5.35
CA GLY A 227 -4.23 -3.19 -6.51
C GLY A 227 -2.78 -3.63 -6.45
N ASN A 228 -2.14 -3.66 -5.29
CA ASN A 228 -0.75 -4.07 -5.17
C ASN A 228 -0.63 -5.59 -5.10
N HIS A 229 0.50 -6.10 -5.57
CA HIS A 229 0.97 -7.45 -5.30
C HIS A 229 2.07 -7.40 -4.23
N PHE A 230 1.78 -7.92 -3.06
CA PHE A 230 2.74 -8.15 -2.00
C PHE A 230 3.17 -9.61 -2.04
N GLY A 231 4.39 -9.87 -2.46
CA GLY A 231 5.00 -11.21 -2.39
C GLY A 231 5.68 -11.46 -1.04
N ALA A 232 6.30 -12.64 -0.93
CA ALA A 232 7.02 -13.03 0.28
C ALA A 232 8.13 -12.03 0.64
N LEU A 233 8.45 -11.94 1.92
CA LEU A 233 9.64 -11.26 2.41
C LEU A 233 10.91 -12.03 1.98
N ARG A 234 12.06 -11.42 2.16
CA ARG A 234 13.35 -12.07 2.04
C ARG A 234 13.41 -13.33 2.89
N ASP A 235 14.06 -14.36 2.36
CA ASP A 235 14.29 -15.60 3.11
C ASP A 235 14.95 -15.31 4.47
N GLY A 236 14.38 -15.89 5.53
CA GLY A 236 14.80 -15.68 6.91
C GLY A 236 14.45 -14.32 7.53
N ALA A 237 13.83 -13.39 6.83
CA ALA A 237 13.27 -12.18 7.42
C ALA A 237 11.99 -12.51 8.21
N LEU A 238 11.81 -11.85 9.36
CA LEU A 238 10.73 -12.13 10.30
C LEU A 238 9.73 -10.95 10.44
N GLY A 239 9.77 -10.02 9.51
CA GLY A 239 8.87 -8.87 9.46
C GLY A 239 7.46 -9.22 8.97
N ASN A 240 6.56 -8.25 9.01
CA ASN A 240 5.23 -8.37 8.45
C ASN A 240 5.22 -7.95 6.97
N ASN A 241 4.19 -8.36 6.23
CA ASN A 241 4.08 -7.92 4.84
C ASN A 241 3.68 -6.43 4.79
N LEU A 242 2.48 -6.08 5.24
CA LEU A 242 2.02 -4.71 5.38
C LEU A 242 1.91 -4.36 6.87
N LYS A 243 2.80 -3.49 7.37
CA LYS A 243 2.70 -2.89 8.70
C LYS A 243 2.27 -1.43 8.58
N ASP A 244 1.19 -1.05 9.26
CA ASP A 244 0.64 0.31 9.19
C ASP A 244 0.22 0.85 10.56
N ARG A 245 0.50 2.13 10.76
CA ARG A 245 0.17 2.91 11.96
C ARG A 245 -0.66 4.17 11.64
N SER A 246 -1.22 4.25 10.44
CA SER A 246 -1.89 5.45 9.92
C SER A 246 -3.27 5.68 10.55
N ALA A 247 -3.74 6.91 10.53
CA ALA A 247 -5.15 7.25 10.68
C ALA A 247 -5.84 7.26 9.31
N GLY A 248 -7.05 6.68 9.19
CA GLY A 248 -7.80 6.63 7.92
C GLY A 248 -7.20 5.65 6.90
N LEU A 249 -6.78 4.47 7.37
CA LEU A 249 -6.22 3.41 6.54
C LEU A 249 -7.30 2.72 5.70
N VAL A 250 -7.01 2.54 4.41
CA VAL A 250 -7.78 1.70 3.48
C VAL A 250 -6.86 0.70 2.78
N VAL A 251 -7.17 -0.59 2.86
CA VAL A 251 -6.47 -1.68 2.16
C VAL A 251 -7.48 -2.38 1.27
N ARG A 252 -7.37 -2.19 -0.07
CA ARG A 252 -8.39 -2.71 -0.98
C ARG A 252 -7.81 -3.28 -2.27
N TYR A 253 -8.41 -4.36 -2.73
CA TYR A 253 -8.10 -4.99 -4.01
C TYR A 253 -6.63 -5.39 -4.17
N ASN A 254 -5.94 -5.75 -3.08
CA ASN A 254 -4.56 -6.21 -3.12
C ASN A 254 -4.50 -7.74 -3.12
N TRP A 255 -3.38 -8.26 -3.61
CA TRP A 255 -2.97 -9.63 -3.43
C TRP A 255 -1.78 -9.66 -2.48
N ILE A 256 -1.91 -10.32 -1.31
CA ILE A 256 -0.93 -10.26 -0.23
C ILE A 256 -0.56 -11.69 0.19
N GLU A 257 0.69 -12.06 -0.02
CA GLU A 257 1.22 -13.41 0.25
C GLU A 257 2.21 -13.39 1.41
N ASP A 258 2.03 -14.29 2.36
CA ASP A 258 3.00 -14.60 3.41
C ASP A 258 3.39 -13.41 4.32
N GLY A 259 4.67 -13.37 4.76
CA GLY A 259 5.14 -12.48 5.82
C GLY A 259 4.93 -13.08 7.20
N ASN A 260 5.39 -12.43 8.25
CA ASN A 260 5.05 -12.87 9.62
C ASN A 260 3.54 -12.72 9.87
N ARG A 261 2.94 -11.64 9.34
CA ARG A 261 1.51 -11.45 9.11
C ARG A 261 1.31 -10.78 7.75
N GLN A 262 0.18 -11.03 7.11
CA GLN A 262 -0.20 -10.31 5.91
C GLN A 262 -0.48 -8.85 6.24
N LEU A 263 -1.25 -8.59 7.31
CA LEU A 263 -1.60 -7.25 7.77
C LEU A 263 -1.29 -7.08 9.27
N ASP A 264 -0.53 -6.06 9.61
CA ASP A 264 -0.18 -5.66 10.98
C ASP A 264 -0.58 -4.20 11.19
N LEU A 265 -1.87 -3.99 11.54
CA LEU A 265 -2.55 -2.70 11.60
C LEU A 265 -2.59 -2.23 13.04
N VAL A 266 -1.52 -1.56 13.47
CA VAL A 266 -1.23 -1.34 14.88
C VAL A 266 -1.24 0.15 15.27
N ASP A 267 -0.98 0.42 16.53
CA ASP A 267 -1.04 1.75 17.12
C ASP A 267 0.08 2.69 16.63
N ALA A 268 -0.25 3.97 16.54
CA ALA A 268 0.65 5.05 16.17
C ALA A 268 1.43 5.56 17.39
N GLU A 269 2.21 4.68 18.03
CA GLU A 269 2.92 4.92 19.30
C GLU A 269 3.82 6.18 19.30
N ASP A 270 4.33 6.56 18.12
CA ASP A 270 5.22 7.71 17.95
C ASP A 270 4.47 9.02 17.57
N SER A 271 3.14 8.99 17.46
CA SER A 271 2.37 10.13 16.96
C SER A 271 1.02 10.33 17.66
N SER A 272 1.01 11.14 18.71
CA SER A 272 -0.24 11.53 19.35
C SER A 272 -1.22 12.27 18.42
N VAL A 273 -0.76 12.88 17.33
CA VAL A 273 -1.60 13.51 16.33
C VAL A 273 -2.41 12.45 15.58
N LEU A 274 -1.78 11.34 15.20
CA LEU A 274 -2.49 10.23 14.56
C LEU A 274 -3.46 9.55 15.53
N VAL A 275 -3.01 9.23 16.75
CA VAL A 275 -3.85 8.62 17.79
C VAL A 275 -5.13 9.41 18.06
N ASN A 276 -5.02 10.75 18.07
CA ASN A 276 -6.17 11.63 18.32
C ASN A 276 -6.94 12.05 17.04
N HIS A 277 -6.54 11.56 15.86
CA HIS A 277 -7.23 11.91 14.63
C HIS A 277 -8.59 11.19 14.53
N PRO A 278 -9.68 11.86 14.09
CA PRO A 278 -11.02 11.25 14.05
C PRO A 278 -11.09 9.94 13.24
N SER A 279 -10.30 9.79 12.18
CA SER A 279 -10.26 8.57 11.37
C SER A 279 -9.37 7.46 11.93
N TYR A 280 -8.70 7.66 13.06
CA TYR A 280 -7.77 6.69 13.60
C TYR A 280 -8.44 5.39 14.06
N ALA A 281 -9.62 5.51 14.62
CA ALA A 281 -10.39 4.38 15.14
C ALA A 281 -11.19 3.62 14.07
N THR A 282 -11.01 3.93 12.76
CA THR A 282 -11.74 3.24 11.69
C THR A 282 -10.78 2.81 10.59
N THR A 283 -10.84 1.52 10.25
CA THR A 283 -9.99 0.91 9.22
C THR A 283 -10.82 0.06 8.27
N HIS A 284 -10.55 0.17 6.98
CA HIS A 284 -11.28 -0.56 5.94
C HIS A 284 -10.35 -1.52 5.19
N VAL A 285 -10.69 -2.82 5.20
CA VAL A 285 -9.95 -3.89 4.50
C VAL A 285 -10.92 -4.68 3.65
N TYR A 286 -10.90 -4.49 2.32
CA TYR A 286 -11.89 -5.12 1.46
C TYR A 286 -11.42 -5.45 0.05
N GLY A 287 -12.04 -6.47 -0.54
CA GLY A 287 -11.75 -6.89 -1.90
C GLY A 287 -10.35 -7.48 -2.10
N ASN A 288 -9.64 -7.84 -1.03
CA ASN A 288 -8.29 -8.36 -1.10
C ASN A 288 -8.28 -9.89 -1.20
N VAL A 289 -7.18 -10.41 -1.75
CA VAL A 289 -6.77 -11.81 -1.61
C VAL A 289 -5.64 -11.87 -0.60
N LEU A 290 -5.84 -12.58 0.50
CA LEU A 290 -4.84 -12.81 1.54
C LEU A 290 -4.44 -14.29 1.54
N MET A 291 -3.15 -14.59 1.41
CA MET A 291 -2.66 -15.96 1.33
C MET A 291 -1.60 -16.23 2.39
N GLU A 292 -1.77 -17.33 3.10
CA GLU A 292 -0.83 -17.83 4.11
C GLU A 292 -0.31 -19.18 3.69
N SER A 293 0.99 -19.26 3.36
CA SER A 293 1.65 -20.50 2.96
C SER A 293 2.15 -21.31 4.14
N ASP A 294 2.32 -22.60 3.94
CA ASP A 294 2.89 -23.48 4.97
C ASP A 294 4.34 -23.11 5.29
N GLY A 295 4.68 -23.12 6.57
CA GLY A 295 6.02 -22.77 7.04
C GLY A 295 6.35 -21.29 7.08
N GLN A 296 5.43 -20.41 6.71
CA GLN A 296 5.62 -18.96 6.76
C GLN A 296 5.05 -18.37 8.05
N GLY A 297 5.70 -17.30 8.54
CA GLY A 297 5.24 -16.41 9.59
C GLY A 297 4.70 -17.05 10.87
N ASN A 298 3.86 -16.32 11.56
CA ASN A 298 3.07 -16.85 12.67
C ASN A 298 1.68 -17.30 12.18
N SER A 299 0.86 -17.82 13.07
CA SER A 299 -0.46 -18.34 12.71
C SER A 299 -1.56 -17.28 12.56
N GLN A 300 -1.25 -15.99 12.74
CA GLN A 300 -2.24 -14.91 12.75
C GLN A 300 -2.06 -14.05 11.49
N MET A 301 -3.08 -13.99 10.65
CA MET A 301 -3.00 -13.31 9.35
C MET A 301 -3.17 -11.80 9.46
N VAL A 302 -4.15 -11.34 10.25
CA VAL A 302 -4.48 -9.92 10.42
C VAL A 302 -4.41 -9.56 11.90
N HIS A 303 -3.53 -8.65 12.25
CA HIS A 303 -3.44 -8.06 13.58
C HIS A 303 -4.04 -6.65 13.54
N TYR A 304 -4.95 -6.34 14.45
CA TYR A 304 -5.57 -5.03 14.61
C TYR A 304 -5.58 -4.61 16.06
N GLY A 305 -5.20 -3.35 16.32
CA GLY A 305 -5.20 -2.77 17.66
C GLY A 305 -3.89 -2.10 18.00
N GLY A 306 -2.93 -2.82 18.57
CA GLY A 306 -1.65 -2.25 18.93
C GLY A 306 -0.60 -3.27 19.36
N ASP A 307 0.66 -2.87 19.29
CA ASP A 307 1.84 -3.68 19.62
C ASP A 307 2.88 -2.97 20.50
N SER A 308 2.70 -1.67 20.81
CA SER A 308 3.62 -0.89 21.64
C SER A 308 3.58 -1.27 23.14
N GLY A 309 2.48 -1.83 23.60
CA GLY A 309 2.20 -2.04 25.04
C GLY A 309 1.55 -0.82 25.72
N THR A 310 1.45 0.32 25.05
CA THR A 310 0.75 1.51 25.53
C THR A 310 -0.73 1.43 25.18
N LEU A 311 -1.52 0.75 26.01
CA LEU A 311 -2.94 0.50 25.72
C LEU A 311 -3.77 1.77 25.41
N ALA A 312 -3.32 2.95 25.84
CA ALA A 312 -4.00 4.21 25.55
C ALA A 312 -3.96 4.55 24.05
N ASP A 313 -2.91 4.13 23.35
CA ASP A 313 -2.65 4.47 21.95
C ASP A 313 -3.22 3.43 20.97
N TYR A 314 -3.72 2.29 21.48
CA TYR A 314 -4.28 1.23 20.63
C TYR A 314 -5.49 1.72 19.84
N ARG A 315 -5.70 1.12 18.64
CA ARG A 315 -6.83 1.43 17.74
C ARG A 315 -8.15 0.89 18.28
N LYS A 316 -8.64 1.28 19.36
CA LYS A 316 -9.87 0.79 20.01
C LYS A 316 -11.12 1.24 19.23
N GLY A 317 -11.36 0.65 18.05
CA GLY A 317 -12.43 1.05 17.17
C GLY A 317 -12.81 -0.05 16.18
N ASP A 318 -13.27 0.36 15.00
CA ASP A 318 -13.92 -0.51 14.05
C ASP A 318 -12.99 -0.92 12.90
N LEU A 319 -12.79 -2.21 12.74
CA LEU A 319 -12.22 -2.85 11.57
C LEU A 319 -13.35 -3.37 10.67
N TYR A 320 -13.59 -2.74 9.53
CA TYR A 320 -14.46 -3.27 8.48
C TYR A 320 -13.67 -4.21 7.58
N PHE A 321 -13.90 -5.51 7.74
CA PHE A 321 -13.23 -6.57 6.98
C PHE A 321 -14.24 -7.32 6.12
N TYR A 322 -14.30 -7.01 4.81
CA TYR A 322 -15.37 -7.51 3.96
C TYR A 322 -14.96 -7.76 2.52
N ASN A 323 -15.69 -8.65 1.85
CA ASN A 323 -15.42 -9.06 0.48
C ASN A 323 -13.96 -9.46 0.24
N ASN A 324 -13.28 -10.05 1.22
CA ASN A 324 -11.94 -10.60 1.05
C ASN A 324 -12.01 -12.11 0.76
N THR A 325 -11.04 -12.62 0.02
CA THR A 325 -10.78 -14.05 -0.14
C THR A 325 -9.52 -14.40 0.63
N VAL A 326 -9.68 -15.17 1.71
CA VAL A 326 -8.61 -15.54 2.65
C VAL A 326 -8.30 -17.01 2.51
N ILE A 327 -7.07 -17.33 2.17
CA ILE A 327 -6.60 -18.68 1.85
C ILE A 327 -5.47 -19.07 2.79
N SER A 328 -5.58 -20.23 3.46
CA SER A 328 -4.48 -20.84 4.20
C SER A 328 -4.10 -22.19 3.60
N THR A 329 -2.82 -22.35 3.31
CA THR A 329 -2.25 -23.64 2.93
C THR A 329 -1.41 -24.27 4.05
N ARG A 330 -1.48 -23.69 5.28
CA ARG A 330 -0.73 -24.18 6.44
C ARG A 330 -1.16 -25.60 6.83
N SER A 331 -0.18 -26.40 7.19
CA SER A 331 -0.40 -27.71 7.84
C SER A 331 -0.73 -27.57 9.34
N GLY A 332 -0.49 -26.42 9.93
CA GLY A 332 -0.82 -26.05 11.32
C GLY A 332 -1.98 -25.07 11.42
N ASN A 333 -2.27 -24.62 12.63
CA ASN A 333 -3.34 -23.66 12.89
C ASN A 333 -3.13 -22.34 12.16
N THR A 334 -4.23 -21.75 11.66
CA THR A 334 -4.31 -20.41 11.12
C THR A 334 -5.45 -19.65 11.81
N THR A 335 -5.18 -18.43 12.25
CA THR A 335 -6.18 -17.54 12.86
C THR A 335 -6.34 -16.31 11.98
N LEU A 336 -7.58 -15.98 11.61
CA LEU A 336 -7.82 -14.82 10.74
C LEU A 336 -7.48 -13.53 11.44
N LEU A 337 -8.08 -13.28 12.62
CA LEU A 337 -7.96 -11.99 13.33
C LEU A 337 -7.27 -12.15 14.68
N ARG A 338 -6.27 -11.33 14.93
CA ARG A 338 -5.80 -10.98 16.25
C ARG A 338 -6.25 -9.56 16.57
N LEU A 339 -7.22 -9.41 17.46
CA LEU A 339 -7.60 -8.13 18.04
C LEU A 339 -6.85 -7.97 19.37
N SER A 340 -6.18 -6.84 19.57
CA SER A 340 -5.21 -6.70 20.67
C SER A 340 -5.85 -6.69 22.07
N THR A 341 -7.09 -6.19 22.15
CA THR A 341 -7.88 -6.13 23.40
C THR A 341 -9.35 -6.45 23.13
N ASN A 342 -10.22 -6.37 24.14
CA ASN A 342 -11.67 -6.50 23.97
C ASN A 342 -12.38 -5.18 23.59
N ASP A 343 -11.60 -4.10 23.39
CA ASP A 343 -12.13 -2.80 22.98
C ASP A 343 -12.19 -2.62 21.45
N GLU A 344 -11.44 -3.46 20.67
CA GLU A 344 -11.49 -3.48 19.22
C GLU A 344 -12.72 -4.25 18.73
N THR A 345 -13.38 -3.72 17.69
CA THR A 345 -14.51 -4.37 17.02
C THR A 345 -14.18 -4.68 15.57
N ALA A 346 -14.43 -5.90 15.11
CA ALA A 346 -14.32 -6.27 13.71
C ALA A 346 -15.71 -6.60 13.13
N HIS A 347 -16.07 -5.94 12.03
CA HIS A 347 -17.25 -6.22 11.22
C HIS A 347 -16.82 -7.11 10.06
N VAL A 348 -17.14 -8.41 10.13
CA VAL A 348 -16.64 -9.44 9.20
C VAL A 348 -17.81 -9.94 8.36
N PHE A 349 -17.86 -9.55 7.08
CA PHE A 349 -18.96 -9.94 6.19
C PHE A 349 -18.53 -10.13 4.74
N ASN A 350 -19.23 -10.95 4.01
CA ASN A 350 -18.95 -11.29 2.61
C ASN A 350 -17.54 -11.84 2.37
N ASN A 351 -16.86 -12.45 3.34
CA ASN A 351 -15.54 -13.00 3.15
C ASN A 351 -15.59 -14.52 2.88
N VAL A 352 -14.64 -15.01 2.09
CA VAL A 352 -14.32 -16.43 2.01
C VAL A 352 -13.15 -16.71 2.95
N TYR A 353 -13.30 -17.68 3.86
CA TYR A 353 -12.19 -18.18 4.67
C TYR A 353 -11.99 -19.67 4.41
N TYR A 354 -11.04 -19.99 3.56
CA TYR A 354 -10.74 -21.32 3.04
C TYR A 354 -9.35 -21.80 3.45
N GLY A 355 -9.23 -23.10 3.74
CA GLY A 355 -7.95 -23.77 3.95
C GLY A 355 -7.87 -25.06 3.13
N THR A 356 -6.67 -25.36 2.59
CA THR A 356 -6.42 -26.63 1.88
C THR A 356 -6.40 -27.82 2.83
N GLY A 357 -6.09 -27.59 4.11
CA GLY A 357 -6.12 -28.58 5.18
C GLY A 357 -7.53 -28.82 5.75
N ASN A 358 -7.57 -29.46 6.92
CA ASN A 358 -8.82 -29.64 7.66
C ASN A 358 -9.33 -28.29 8.18
N GLY A 359 -10.63 -28.03 8.10
CA GLY A 359 -11.22 -26.79 8.60
C GLY A 359 -10.96 -26.52 10.09
N SER A 360 -10.77 -27.56 10.90
CA SER A 360 -10.40 -27.42 12.32
C SER A 360 -9.06 -26.71 12.57
N LEU A 361 -8.25 -26.53 11.54
CA LEU A 361 -7.02 -25.71 11.59
C LEU A 361 -7.31 -24.22 11.47
N LEU A 362 -8.52 -23.81 11.08
CA LEU A 362 -8.92 -22.43 10.89
C LEU A 362 -9.68 -21.90 12.10
N ALA A 363 -9.26 -20.78 12.64
CA ALA A 363 -9.96 -20.06 13.69
C ALA A 363 -10.22 -18.59 13.27
N LEU A 364 -11.32 -18.02 13.77
CA LEU A 364 -11.71 -16.65 13.47
C LEU A 364 -10.87 -15.64 14.27
N ILE A 365 -10.76 -15.85 15.59
CA ILE A 365 -10.04 -14.92 16.49
C ILE A 365 -8.95 -15.61 17.31
N ASP A 366 -8.03 -14.79 17.83
CA ASP A 366 -6.93 -15.22 18.74
C ASP A 366 -7.27 -14.99 20.22
N GLY A 367 -8.54 -14.88 20.58
CA GLY A 367 -9.01 -14.89 21.96
C GLY A 367 -9.57 -13.59 22.49
N THR A 368 -9.22 -12.44 21.96
CA THR A 368 -9.72 -11.12 22.36
C THR A 368 -10.49 -10.43 21.24
N GLY A 369 -11.18 -9.34 21.55
CA GLY A 369 -11.93 -8.49 20.63
C GLY A 369 -13.41 -8.79 20.54
N GLN A 370 -14.12 -7.94 19.82
CA GLN A 370 -15.53 -8.12 19.48
C GLN A 370 -15.64 -8.38 17.98
N VAL A 371 -16.38 -9.40 17.57
CA VAL A 371 -16.56 -9.72 16.15
C VAL A 371 -18.04 -9.85 15.84
N ASN A 372 -18.52 -9.04 14.89
CA ASN A 372 -19.82 -9.15 14.27
C ASN A 372 -19.65 -9.83 12.91
N ARG A 373 -20.20 -11.04 12.72
CA ARG A 373 -20.05 -11.81 11.48
C ARG A 373 -21.37 -12.08 10.80
N GLN A 374 -21.40 -11.97 9.47
CA GLN A 374 -22.56 -12.32 8.64
C GLN A 374 -22.18 -12.52 7.17
N HIS A 375 -22.95 -13.33 6.44
CA HIS A 375 -22.74 -13.56 5.00
C HIS A 375 -21.32 -13.98 4.61
N ASN A 376 -20.59 -14.68 5.46
CA ASN A 376 -19.28 -15.23 5.13
C ASN A 376 -19.40 -16.68 4.68
N TRP A 377 -18.41 -17.16 3.95
CA TRP A 377 -18.21 -18.57 3.68
C TRP A 377 -17.00 -19.09 4.46
N PHE A 378 -17.19 -20.14 5.26
CA PHE A 378 -16.14 -20.77 6.07
C PHE A 378 -15.97 -22.24 5.69
N LYS A 379 -14.72 -22.72 5.69
CA LYS A 379 -14.42 -24.16 5.55
C LYS A 379 -15.09 -24.95 6.67
N THR A 380 -15.84 -26.01 6.33
CA THR A 380 -16.48 -26.89 7.31
C THR A 380 -15.47 -27.36 8.37
N GLY A 381 -15.83 -27.21 9.65
CA GLY A 381 -15.00 -27.56 10.79
C GLY A 381 -14.18 -26.43 11.38
N TRP A 382 -14.21 -25.23 10.78
CA TRP A 382 -13.59 -24.04 11.35
C TRP A 382 -14.09 -23.76 12.78
N GLN A 383 -13.35 -22.98 13.54
CA GLN A 383 -13.62 -22.68 14.94
C GLN A 383 -13.63 -21.18 15.20
N ASP A 384 -14.35 -20.76 16.24
CA ASP A 384 -14.32 -19.38 16.70
C ASP A 384 -12.91 -18.99 17.21
N CYS A 385 -12.28 -19.89 17.97
CA CYS A 385 -10.92 -19.76 18.49
C CYS A 385 -10.29 -21.14 18.69
N HIS A 386 -8.96 -21.25 18.58
CA HIS A 386 -8.19 -22.40 19.06
C HIS A 386 -7.92 -22.34 20.58
N CYS A 387 -8.68 -21.52 21.29
CA CYS A 387 -8.52 -21.19 22.71
C CYS A 387 -9.88 -21.13 23.42
N SER A 388 -9.87 -20.66 24.65
CA SER A 388 -11.09 -20.19 25.37
C SER A 388 -11.10 -18.66 25.25
N PRO A 389 -11.88 -18.07 24.35
CA PRO A 389 -11.84 -16.64 24.09
C PRO A 389 -12.40 -15.85 25.26
N THR A 390 -11.83 -14.69 25.53
CA THR A 390 -12.40 -13.66 26.42
C THR A 390 -13.17 -12.61 25.60
N GLY A 391 -12.96 -12.59 24.31
CA GLY A 391 -13.68 -11.75 23.34
C GLY A 391 -15.12 -12.24 23.10
N THR A 392 -15.86 -11.45 22.36
CA THR A 392 -17.27 -11.73 22.02
C THR A 392 -17.43 -11.91 20.53
N ILE A 393 -18.11 -13.00 20.11
CA ILE A 393 -18.45 -13.23 18.71
C ILE A 393 -19.98 -13.23 18.60
N ILE A 394 -20.50 -12.34 17.75
CA ILE A 394 -21.92 -12.19 17.47
C ILE A 394 -22.17 -12.69 16.05
N ASP A 395 -22.93 -13.74 15.91
CA ASP A 395 -23.39 -14.24 14.62
C ASP A 395 -24.69 -13.53 14.22
N LEU A 396 -24.59 -12.66 13.20
CA LEU A 396 -25.74 -11.94 12.66
C LEU A 396 -26.47 -12.72 11.55
N GLY A 397 -25.99 -13.93 11.23
CA GLY A 397 -26.65 -14.88 10.35
C GLY A 397 -26.10 -14.96 8.92
N ASN A 398 -26.72 -15.84 8.14
CA ASN A 398 -26.42 -16.06 6.71
C ASN A 398 -24.94 -16.45 6.41
N ASN A 399 -24.19 -16.94 7.40
CA ASN A 399 -22.90 -17.52 7.16
C ASN A 399 -23.03 -18.91 6.55
N LEU A 400 -22.29 -19.19 5.49
CA LEU A 400 -22.23 -20.48 4.82
C LEU A 400 -21.05 -21.31 5.33
N THR A 401 -21.18 -22.63 5.26
CA THR A 401 -20.08 -23.56 5.53
C THR A 401 -20.05 -24.66 4.48
N GLY A 402 -18.89 -24.92 3.93
CA GLY A 402 -18.71 -25.93 2.91
C GLY A 402 -17.30 -26.54 2.92
N THR A 403 -17.10 -27.59 2.14
CA THR A 403 -15.78 -28.20 1.95
C THR A 403 -15.01 -27.57 0.80
N ASP A 404 -15.72 -27.03 -0.18
CA ASP A 404 -15.17 -26.39 -1.36
C ASP A 404 -16.06 -25.18 -1.72
N PRO A 405 -15.51 -23.96 -1.79
CA PRO A 405 -16.27 -22.77 -2.15
C PRO A 405 -16.57 -22.68 -3.67
N GLY A 406 -16.03 -23.58 -4.49
CA GLY A 406 -16.23 -23.58 -5.94
C GLY A 406 -15.33 -22.56 -6.65
N PHE A 407 -14.05 -22.58 -6.37
CA PHE A 407 -13.06 -21.78 -7.12
C PHE A 407 -12.73 -22.39 -8.49
N SER A 408 -12.41 -21.57 -9.47
CA SER A 408 -12.12 -21.99 -10.83
C SER A 408 -10.90 -22.90 -10.97
N ASP A 409 -9.80 -22.61 -10.27
CA ASP A 409 -8.59 -23.46 -10.26
C ASP A 409 -7.70 -23.13 -9.05
N ILE A 410 -7.82 -23.93 -8.01
CA ILE A 410 -7.04 -23.76 -6.76
C ILE A 410 -5.52 -23.91 -7.01
N ASN A 411 -5.12 -24.81 -7.92
CA ASN A 411 -3.70 -25.08 -8.19
C ASN A 411 -3.02 -23.92 -8.91
N LYS A 412 -3.77 -23.13 -9.69
CA LYS A 412 -3.30 -21.93 -10.35
C LYS A 412 -3.60 -20.66 -9.55
N GLN A 413 -4.11 -20.83 -8.32
CA GLN A 413 -4.55 -19.70 -7.49
C GLN A 413 -5.58 -18.81 -8.22
N ASN A 414 -6.47 -19.42 -8.99
CA ASN A 414 -7.60 -18.73 -9.59
C ASN A 414 -8.80 -18.82 -8.64
N TRP A 415 -8.97 -17.80 -7.83
CA TRP A 415 -9.99 -17.71 -6.78
C TRP A 415 -11.31 -17.14 -7.28
N GLN A 416 -11.52 -17.01 -8.57
CA GLN A 416 -12.81 -16.66 -9.14
C GLN A 416 -13.81 -17.80 -8.94
N PRO A 417 -15.07 -17.51 -8.55
CA PRO A 417 -16.08 -18.55 -8.40
C PRO A 417 -16.49 -19.13 -9.78
N VAL A 418 -16.86 -20.43 -9.80
CA VAL A 418 -17.48 -21.06 -10.97
C VAL A 418 -19.01 -20.92 -10.91
N ALA A 419 -19.71 -21.17 -12.02
CA ALA A 419 -21.18 -21.02 -12.14
C ALA A 419 -22.01 -21.81 -11.12
N THR A 420 -21.42 -22.83 -10.49
CA THR A 420 -22.07 -23.68 -9.47
C THR A 420 -21.60 -23.38 -8.04
N SER A 421 -20.83 -22.32 -7.87
CA SER A 421 -20.29 -21.94 -6.57
C SER A 421 -21.39 -21.50 -5.60
N GLU A 422 -21.25 -21.91 -4.34
CA GLU A 422 -22.11 -21.45 -3.23
C GLU A 422 -21.87 -19.97 -2.86
N LEU A 423 -20.83 -19.35 -3.41
CA LEU A 423 -20.52 -17.92 -3.16
C LEU A 423 -21.48 -17.00 -3.89
N LEU A 424 -22.08 -17.47 -5.01
CA LEU A 424 -22.87 -16.65 -5.91
C LEU A 424 -24.15 -16.12 -5.27
N ASN A 425 -24.36 -14.81 -5.34
CA ASN A 425 -25.56 -14.11 -4.88
C ASN A 425 -25.91 -14.38 -3.38
N ASN A 426 -24.92 -14.71 -2.57
CA ASN A 426 -25.07 -14.97 -1.13
C ASN A 426 -24.40 -13.91 -0.25
N GLY A 427 -23.80 -12.91 -0.85
CA GLY A 427 -23.32 -11.73 -0.15
C GLY A 427 -24.44 -10.74 0.18
N MET A 428 -24.19 -9.88 1.12
CA MET A 428 -25.09 -8.76 1.46
C MET A 428 -24.63 -7.47 0.76
N PRO A 429 -25.54 -6.52 0.51
CA PRO A 429 -25.13 -5.20 0.06
C PRO A 429 -24.22 -4.53 1.11
N PRO A 430 -23.34 -3.60 0.71
CA PRO A 430 -22.52 -2.85 1.65
C PRO A 430 -23.36 -2.17 2.73
N LEU A 431 -22.82 -2.10 3.95
CA LEU A 431 -23.45 -1.36 5.04
C LEU A 431 -23.62 0.12 4.64
N ALA A 432 -24.70 0.74 5.07
CA ALA A 432 -25.04 2.10 4.65
C ALA A 432 -23.95 3.13 5.01
N GLU A 433 -23.29 2.94 6.14
CA GLU A 433 -22.17 3.79 6.60
C GLU A 433 -20.90 3.69 5.75
N LEU A 434 -20.79 2.66 4.91
CA LEU A 434 -19.66 2.49 3.98
C LEU A 434 -19.90 3.14 2.61
N LEU A 435 -21.08 3.66 2.37
CA LEU A 435 -21.44 4.21 1.07
C LEU A 435 -21.39 5.74 1.06
N PRO A 436 -20.94 6.35 -0.07
CA PRO A 436 -20.45 5.72 -1.29
C PRO A 436 -18.93 5.37 -1.25
N ASP A 437 -18.18 5.85 -0.26
CA ASP A 437 -16.70 5.95 -0.28
C ASP A 437 -15.98 4.61 -0.23
N TYR A 438 -16.60 3.61 0.39
CA TYR A 438 -16.02 2.29 0.61
C TYR A 438 -16.82 1.18 -0.08
N ALA A 439 -17.53 1.50 -1.15
CA ALA A 439 -18.22 0.53 -1.99
C ALA A 439 -17.22 -0.40 -2.71
N VAL A 440 -17.56 -1.70 -2.84
CA VAL A 440 -16.73 -2.66 -3.58
C VAL A 440 -17.02 -2.55 -5.07
N THR A 441 -16.24 -1.74 -5.76
CA THR A 441 -16.44 -1.41 -7.18
C THR A 441 -15.42 -2.02 -8.13
N GLN A 442 -14.35 -2.57 -7.56
CA GLN A 442 -13.26 -3.19 -8.32
C GLN A 442 -13.01 -4.62 -7.83
N GLN A 443 -12.27 -5.38 -8.61
CA GLN A 443 -11.68 -6.65 -8.21
C GLN A 443 -10.25 -6.76 -8.76
N TYR A 444 -9.40 -7.49 -8.04
CA TYR A 444 -8.00 -7.67 -8.41
C TYR A 444 -7.84 -8.54 -9.63
N ILE A 445 -7.00 -8.16 -10.58
CA ILE A 445 -6.48 -9.07 -11.60
C ILE A 445 -5.08 -9.49 -11.19
N LYS A 446 -4.82 -10.77 -11.22
CA LYS A 446 -3.52 -11.36 -10.91
C LYS A 446 -2.50 -10.93 -11.99
N HIS A 447 -1.47 -10.29 -11.73
CA HIS A 447 -0.78 -9.59 -10.70
C HIS A 447 -0.70 -8.09 -11.03
N GLN A 448 -0.97 -7.21 -10.06
CA GLN A 448 -0.77 -5.75 -10.15
C GLN A 448 -1.88 -4.94 -10.85
N PHE A 449 -3.07 -5.52 -11.08
CA PHE A 449 -4.16 -4.79 -11.73
C PHE A 449 -5.45 -4.86 -10.93
N THR A 450 -6.30 -3.88 -11.15
CA THR A 450 -7.72 -3.93 -10.82
C THR A 450 -8.56 -3.75 -12.07
N GLN A 451 -9.76 -4.32 -12.05
CA GLN A 451 -10.80 -4.06 -13.05
C GLN A 451 -12.11 -3.77 -12.34
N SER A 452 -13.04 -3.15 -13.04
CA SER A 452 -14.39 -2.96 -12.50
C SER A 452 -15.00 -4.30 -12.11
N ARG A 453 -15.51 -4.40 -10.87
CA ARG A 453 -16.25 -5.57 -10.41
C ARG A 453 -17.55 -5.64 -11.21
N PRO A 454 -17.85 -6.71 -11.92
CA PRO A 454 -19.13 -6.83 -12.63
C PRO A 454 -20.29 -6.86 -11.65
N ILE A 455 -21.46 -6.46 -12.08
CA ILE A 455 -22.69 -6.56 -11.28
C ILE A 455 -23.56 -7.63 -11.94
N SER A 456 -23.76 -8.76 -11.27
CA SER A 456 -24.54 -9.89 -11.76
C SER A 456 -25.45 -10.45 -10.67
N GLY A 457 -26.61 -9.83 -10.46
CA GLY A 457 -27.53 -10.22 -9.40
C GLY A 457 -27.22 -9.56 -8.06
N ASP A 458 -27.38 -10.31 -6.97
CA ASP A 458 -26.93 -9.92 -5.64
C ASP A 458 -25.39 -10.13 -5.55
N MET A 459 -24.75 -9.46 -4.61
CA MET A 459 -23.29 -9.53 -4.45
C MET A 459 -22.80 -10.95 -4.14
N ASP A 460 -21.69 -11.36 -4.76
CA ASP A 460 -21.02 -12.60 -4.42
C ASP A 460 -20.17 -12.47 -3.15
N ILE A 461 -20.02 -13.56 -2.41
CA ILE A 461 -19.11 -13.64 -1.26
C ILE A 461 -17.66 -13.72 -1.77
N GLY A 462 -16.74 -12.94 -1.18
CA GLY A 462 -15.32 -12.92 -1.51
C GLY A 462 -14.89 -11.75 -2.37
N ALA A 463 -13.62 -11.78 -2.79
CA ALA A 463 -12.96 -10.71 -3.53
C ALA A 463 -13.43 -10.60 -5.00
N TYR A 464 -14.08 -11.61 -5.51
CA TYR A 464 -14.46 -11.71 -6.93
C TYR A 464 -15.96 -11.87 -7.11
N GLU A 465 -16.46 -11.30 -8.21
CA GLU A 465 -17.80 -11.52 -8.72
C GLU A 465 -17.74 -12.51 -9.89
N PHE A 466 -18.71 -13.39 -9.99
CA PHE A 466 -18.81 -14.33 -11.12
C PHE A 466 -19.14 -13.58 -12.41
N CYS A 467 -18.39 -13.83 -13.45
CA CYS A 467 -18.49 -13.12 -14.71
C CYS A 467 -19.35 -13.82 -15.77
N GLY A 468 -20.07 -14.88 -15.43
CA GLY A 468 -20.81 -15.72 -16.39
C GLY A 468 -19.90 -16.56 -17.29
N ASP A 469 -20.52 -17.37 -18.16
CA ASP A 469 -19.81 -18.28 -19.08
C ASP A 469 -18.99 -17.55 -20.17
N LEU A 470 -19.21 -16.24 -20.34
CA LEU A 470 -18.45 -15.41 -21.29
C LEU A 470 -17.12 -14.90 -20.71
N GLY A 471 -16.84 -15.21 -19.45
CA GLY A 471 -15.71 -14.65 -18.69
C GLY A 471 -15.88 -13.16 -18.41
N CYS A 472 -15.31 -12.63 -17.34
CA CYS A 472 -14.94 -11.23 -17.33
C CYS A 472 -14.00 -11.09 -18.52
N ASP A 473 -14.22 -10.11 -19.40
CA ASP A 473 -13.24 -9.79 -20.42
C ASP A 473 -11.92 -9.54 -19.70
N LEU A 474 -11.20 -10.64 -19.49
CA LEU A 474 -9.82 -10.60 -19.07
C LEU A 474 -9.13 -10.03 -20.30
N ILE A 475 -8.95 -8.72 -20.30
CA ILE A 475 -7.92 -8.11 -21.12
C ILE A 475 -6.62 -8.66 -20.55
N PHE A 476 -6.30 -9.92 -20.89
CA PHE A 476 -4.93 -10.35 -20.91
C PHE A 476 -4.32 -9.48 -21.99
N ALA A 477 -3.64 -8.42 -21.58
CA ALA A 477 -2.62 -7.84 -22.43
C ALA A 477 -1.66 -9.02 -22.68
N ASP A 478 -1.82 -9.66 -23.85
CA ASP A 478 -0.86 -10.62 -24.39
C ASP A 478 0.51 -9.97 -24.31
N GLY A 479 1.35 -10.42 -23.39
CA GLY A 479 2.72 -9.89 -23.29
C GLY A 479 3.49 -10.12 -22.01
N PHE A 480 3.12 -11.06 -21.12
CA PHE A 480 4.03 -11.52 -20.06
C PHE A 480 3.95 -13.04 -19.94
N GLU A 481 4.70 -13.75 -20.80
CA GLU A 481 5.28 -15.06 -20.51
C GLU A 481 6.68 -14.86 -19.86
#